data_cdcf18bf6d3b6da34098917cf049639a
#
_entry.id   cdcf18bf6d3b6da34098917cf049639a
#
_cell.length_a   1.000
_cell.length_b   1.000
_cell.length_c   1.000
_cell.angle_alpha   90.00
_cell.angle_beta   90.00
_cell.angle_gamma   90.00
#
_symmetry.space_group_name_H-M   'P 1'
#
loop_
_entity.id
_entity.type
_entity.pdbx_description
1 polymer ?
#
loop_
_entity_poly.entity_id
_entity_poly.type
_entity_poly.pdbx_seq_one_letter_code
_entity_poly.pdbx_strand_id
1 'polypeptide(L)'
;MIPSCPSRARLSCAVAACLFCCAMVLMTAPARADAPESRWQWPTLSPVPVASSFAPPDGDWLPGRRGVTLTYPGGSPVYACASGTVTFAGQVGGRGVVSIRHEVRGRAVWSTYLPVTASVSVGESVAKGQQIGVVEEGSDILHWGAKTGPKTYINPIRLTVGRPRLLPWDGRGGE
;
A
#
# COMPACT_ATOMS: atom_id res chain seq x y z
N MET A 1 9.53 -34.66 75.67
CA MET A 1 10.18 -33.34 75.78
C MET A 1 10.20 -32.76 74.41
N ILE A 2 9.44 -31.72 74.21
CA ILE A 2 9.25 -30.89 73.02
C ILE A 2 10.37 -29.82 73.02
N PRO A 3 10.81 -29.16 71.92
CA PRO A 3 9.96 -28.37 71.03
C PRO A 3 10.43 -28.32 69.55
N SER A 4 9.50 -28.11 68.69
CA SER A 4 9.00 -26.93 68.01
C SER A 4 9.80 -26.42 66.77
N CYS A 5 9.11 -26.45 65.68
CA CYS A 5 9.22 -25.70 64.44
C CYS A 5 9.59 -24.20 64.60
N PRO A 6 10.01 -23.48 63.56
CA PRO A 6 9.00 -23.02 62.62
C PRO A 6 9.42 -22.91 61.13
N SER A 7 8.42 -23.12 60.35
CA SER A 7 8.28 -22.77 58.92
C SER A 7 8.37 -21.24 58.68
N ARG A 8 9.35 -20.80 57.96
CA ARG A 8 9.38 -19.46 57.32
C ARG A 8 10.17 -19.51 56.01
N ALA A 9 9.60 -20.09 54.98
CA ALA A 9 10.18 -19.97 53.63
C ALA A 9 9.17 -20.36 52.55
N ARG A 10 7.98 -19.77 52.55
CA ARG A 10 7.03 -19.95 51.42
C ARG A 10 6.28 -18.67 51.02
N LEU A 11 6.82 -17.47 51.29
CA LEU A 11 6.09 -16.24 50.94
C LEU A 11 6.86 -15.30 50.02
N SER A 12 8.01 -15.70 49.47
CA SER A 12 8.80 -14.80 48.62
C SER A 12 8.76 -15.13 47.12
N CYS A 13 8.13 -16.21 46.71
CA CYS A 13 8.12 -16.59 45.29
C CYS A 13 6.88 -16.12 44.50
N ALA A 14 5.82 -15.69 45.20
CA ALA A 14 4.58 -15.27 44.50
C ALA A 14 4.55 -13.80 44.09
N VAL A 15 5.40 -12.96 44.68
CA VAL A 15 5.43 -11.51 44.35
C VAL A 15 6.35 -11.20 43.14
N ALA A 16 7.37 -12.02 42.90
CA ALA A 16 8.27 -11.83 41.76
C ALA A 16 7.64 -12.24 40.41
N ALA A 17 6.68 -13.15 40.39
CA ALA A 17 6.00 -13.58 39.13
C ALA A 17 4.96 -12.57 38.62
N CYS A 18 4.35 -11.76 39.50
CA CYS A 18 3.38 -10.74 39.07
C CYS A 18 4.00 -9.49 38.49
N LEU A 19 5.23 -9.15 38.85
CA LEU A 19 5.90 -7.95 38.30
C LEU A 19 6.49 -8.18 36.89
N PHE A 20 6.75 -9.43 36.51
CA PHE A 20 7.26 -9.74 35.16
C PHE A 20 6.15 -9.86 34.11
N CYS A 21 4.91 -10.11 34.51
CA CYS A 21 3.76 -10.17 33.59
C CYS A 21 3.21 -8.78 33.23
N CYS A 22 3.49 -7.75 34.03
CA CYS A 22 2.99 -6.39 33.79
C CYS A 22 3.88 -5.56 32.85
N ALA A 23 5.10 -6.02 32.55
CA ALA A 23 6.03 -5.31 31.68
C ALA A 23 5.91 -5.65 30.18
N MET A 24 5.10 -6.62 29.79
CA MET A 24 4.88 -7.03 28.39
C MET A 24 3.65 -6.45 27.69
N VAL A 25 2.92 -5.53 28.31
CA VAL A 25 1.65 -5.01 27.75
C VAL A 25 1.76 -3.60 27.16
N LEU A 26 2.97 -3.01 27.08
CA LEU A 26 3.12 -1.61 26.68
C LEU A 26 4.05 -1.40 25.49
N MET A 27 3.91 -2.21 24.42
CA MET A 27 4.46 -1.86 23.11
C MET A 27 3.46 -2.12 21.97
N THR A 28 2.21 -1.73 22.17
CA THR A 28 1.40 -1.35 21.02
C THR A 28 1.78 0.09 20.70
N ALA A 29 2.75 0.26 19.79
CA ALA A 29 2.94 1.56 19.16
C ALA A 29 1.58 1.97 18.59
N PRO A 30 1.09 3.19 18.89
CA PRO A 30 -0.12 3.67 18.25
C PRO A 30 0.15 3.64 16.75
N ALA A 31 -0.67 2.90 16.02
CA ALA A 31 -0.73 3.01 14.58
C ALA A 31 -0.92 4.50 14.30
N ARG A 32 0.14 5.13 13.79
CA ARG A 32 0.11 6.52 13.37
C ARG A 32 -0.99 6.58 12.34
N ALA A 33 -2.12 7.17 12.70
CA ALA A 33 -3.13 7.54 11.74
C ALA A 33 -2.46 8.56 10.83
N ASP A 34 -1.90 8.08 9.72
CA ASP A 34 -1.34 8.93 8.70
C ASP A 34 -2.45 9.87 8.25
N ALA A 35 -2.18 11.16 8.36
CA ALA A 35 -3.02 12.19 7.75
C ALA A 35 -3.30 11.76 6.30
N PRO A 36 -4.51 12.03 5.76
CA PRO A 36 -4.90 11.55 4.45
C PRO A 36 -3.84 11.93 3.42
N GLU A 37 -3.03 10.96 3.04
CA GLU A 37 -1.96 11.14 2.06
C GLU A 37 -2.61 11.49 0.72
N SER A 38 -2.60 12.74 0.38
CA SER A 38 -3.25 13.25 -0.82
C SER A 38 -2.50 12.89 -2.11
N ARG A 39 -1.31 12.30 -2.01
CA ARG A 39 -0.47 11.94 -3.16
C ARG A 39 -0.14 10.47 -3.16
N TRP A 40 -0.35 9.84 -4.29
CA TRP A 40 0.16 8.50 -4.56
C TRP A 40 1.66 8.55 -4.83
N GLN A 41 2.33 7.44 -4.55
CA GLN A 41 3.69 7.19 -5.03
C GLN A 41 3.65 6.21 -6.22
N TRP A 42 4.74 6.11 -6.93
CA TRP A 42 4.92 5.10 -7.96
C TRP A 42 4.98 3.71 -7.31
N PRO A 43 4.37 2.68 -7.95
CA PRO A 43 4.43 1.31 -7.44
C PRO A 43 5.84 0.70 -7.50
N THR A 44 6.76 1.39 -8.14
CA THR A 44 8.18 1.09 -8.30
C THR A 44 9.07 1.94 -7.38
N LEU A 45 8.46 2.67 -6.42
CA LEU A 45 9.03 3.68 -5.52
C LEU A 45 9.55 4.94 -6.23
N SER A 46 10.06 4.82 -7.44
CA SER A 46 10.57 5.90 -8.28
C SER A 46 9.95 5.83 -9.68
N PRO A 47 9.92 6.94 -10.42
CA PRO A 47 9.47 6.93 -11.82
C PRO A 47 10.32 6.00 -12.67
N VAL A 48 9.65 5.21 -13.51
CA VAL A 48 10.26 4.34 -14.52
C VAL A 48 9.68 4.63 -15.90
N PRO A 49 10.31 4.18 -17.00
CA PRO A 49 9.81 4.43 -18.35
C PRO A 49 8.37 3.92 -18.52
N VAL A 50 7.54 4.73 -19.17
CA VAL A 50 6.15 4.41 -19.51
C VAL A 50 6.10 3.82 -20.92
N ALA A 51 5.91 2.51 -21.00
CA ALA A 51 5.79 1.81 -22.29
C ALA A 51 4.47 2.12 -22.99
N SER A 52 3.37 2.33 -22.24
CA SER A 52 2.09 2.73 -22.79
C SER A 52 1.35 3.69 -21.86
N SER A 53 0.96 4.84 -22.39
CA SER A 53 0.23 5.87 -21.66
C SER A 53 -1.25 5.53 -21.50
N PHE A 54 -1.88 6.14 -20.49
CA PHE A 54 -3.32 6.09 -20.29
C PHE A 54 -4.06 6.69 -21.48
N ALA A 55 -4.96 5.92 -22.06
CA ALA A 55 -5.84 6.32 -23.17
C ALA A 55 -7.16 5.54 -23.03
N PRO A 56 -8.07 6.02 -22.18
CA PRO A 56 -9.32 5.30 -21.93
C PRO A 56 -10.16 5.22 -23.21
N PRO A 57 -10.92 4.16 -23.41
CA PRO A 57 -11.82 4.06 -24.54
C PRO A 57 -12.98 5.06 -24.40
N ASP A 58 -13.47 5.57 -25.52
CA ASP A 58 -14.65 6.45 -25.57
C ASP A 58 -15.97 5.72 -25.26
N GLY A 59 -15.93 4.38 -25.25
CA GLY A 59 -17.06 3.52 -24.88
C GLY A 59 -16.60 2.22 -24.22
N ASP A 60 -17.47 1.57 -23.45
CA ASP A 60 -17.15 0.41 -22.60
C ASP A 60 -16.50 -0.77 -23.34
N TRP A 61 -16.88 -0.99 -24.58
CA TRP A 61 -16.45 -2.13 -25.41
C TRP A 61 -15.38 -1.77 -26.44
N LEU A 62 -14.99 -0.49 -26.50
CA LEU A 62 -13.97 -0.03 -27.43
C LEU A 62 -12.58 -0.36 -26.91
N PRO A 63 -11.62 -0.59 -27.83
CA PRO A 63 -10.22 -0.74 -27.45
C PRO A 63 -9.70 0.53 -26.78
N GLY A 64 -8.91 0.37 -25.75
CA GLY A 64 -8.33 1.50 -25.01
C GLY A 64 -7.45 1.02 -23.86
N ARG A 65 -6.68 1.93 -23.29
CA ARG A 65 -5.78 1.65 -22.17
C ARG A 65 -6.35 2.26 -20.89
N ARG A 66 -6.87 1.40 -20.02
CA ARG A 66 -7.52 1.77 -18.75
C ARG A 66 -6.54 2.03 -17.60
N GLY A 67 -5.24 2.03 -17.90
CA GLY A 67 -4.13 2.30 -16.98
C GLY A 67 -2.90 2.68 -17.77
N VAL A 68 -1.77 2.72 -17.08
CA VAL A 68 -0.44 2.91 -17.68
C VAL A 68 0.32 1.59 -17.66
N THR A 69 1.14 1.35 -18.65
CA THR A 69 2.07 0.21 -18.67
C THR A 69 3.48 0.75 -18.46
N LEU A 70 4.14 0.24 -17.43
CA LEU A 70 5.49 0.62 -17.04
C LEU A 70 6.46 -0.44 -17.56
N THR A 71 7.64 -0.03 -18.03
CA THR A 71 8.75 -0.96 -18.26
C THR A 71 9.34 -1.32 -16.90
N TYR A 72 9.15 -2.55 -16.46
CA TYR A 72 9.56 -2.99 -15.14
C TYR A 72 9.76 -4.52 -15.13
N PRO A 73 11.00 -5.01 -14.89
CA PRO A 73 11.34 -6.40 -15.08
C PRO A 73 10.62 -7.37 -14.16
N GLY A 74 10.44 -8.62 -14.60
CA GLY A 74 10.00 -9.74 -13.78
C GLY A 74 10.84 -9.94 -12.53
N GLY A 75 10.24 -10.44 -11.45
CA GLY A 75 10.88 -10.57 -10.14
C GLY A 75 11.03 -9.26 -9.37
N SER A 76 10.81 -8.09 -10.00
CA SER A 76 10.93 -6.79 -9.34
C SER A 76 9.82 -6.56 -8.32
N PRO A 77 10.13 -5.97 -7.14
CA PRO A 77 9.14 -5.74 -6.10
C PRO A 77 8.14 -4.64 -6.48
N VAL A 78 6.88 -4.87 -6.18
CA VAL A 78 5.76 -3.94 -6.41
C VAL A 78 5.23 -3.44 -5.08
N TYR A 79 4.99 -2.14 -4.99
CA TYR A 79 4.62 -1.46 -3.75
C TYR A 79 3.25 -0.78 -3.84
N ALA A 80 2.55 -0.71 -2.72
CA ALA A 80 1.29 0.02 -2.62
C ALA A 80 1.50 1.51 -2.87
N CYS A 81 0.74 2.09 -3.80
CA CYS A 81 0.86 3.51 -4.17
C CYS A 81 0.36 4.46 -3.08
N ALA A 82 -0.51 4.00 -2.20
CA ALA A 82 -1.03 4.71 -1.03
C ALA A 82 -1.53 3.70 0.00
N SER A 83 -1.76 4.14 1.22
CA SER A 83 -2.37 3.31 2.27
C SER A 83 -3.79 2.90 1.87
N GLY A 84 -4.22 1.68 2.21
CA GLY A 84 -5.53 1.17 1.83
C GLY A 84 -5.78 -0.26 2.26
N THR A 85 -6.83 -0.85 1.73
CA THR A 85 -7.23 -2.24 1.99
C THR A 85 -7.22 -3.04 0.69
N VAL A 86 -6.61 -4.21 0.72
CA VAL A 86 -6.58 -5.14 -0.42
C VAL A 86 -7.99 -5.66 -0.68
N THR A 87 -8.52 -5.40 -1.87
CA THR A 87 -9.85 -5.85 -2.28
C THR A 87 -9.82 -7.06 -3.21
N PHE A 88 -8.68 -7.32 -3.81
CA PHE A 88 -8.45 -8.49 -4.63
C PHE A 88 -6.96 -8.85 -4.66
N ALA A 89 -6.66 -10.12 -4.51
CA ALA A 89 -5.33 -10.70 -4.69
C ALA A 89 -5.51 -12.12 -5.26
N GLY A 90 -5.19 -12.33 -6.52
CA GLY A 90 -5.43 -13.60 -7.19
C GLY A 90 -5.16 -13.53 -8.68
N GLN A 91 -5.59 -14.55 -9.42
CA GLN A 91 -5.38 -14.61 -10.87
C GLN A 91 -6.64 -14.24 -11.66
N VAL A 92 -6.43 -13.50 -12.73
CA VAL A 92 -7.46 -13.14 -13.72
C VAL A 92 -6.89 -13.40 -15.12
N GLY A 93 -7.49 -14.32 -15.85
CA GLY A 93 -7.02 -14.65 -17.21
C GLY A 93 -5.57 -15.16 -17.25
N GLY A 94 -5.15 -15.93 -16.23
CA GLY A 94 -3.80 -16.49 -16.13
C GLY A 94 -2.72 -15.49 -15.71
N ARG A 95 -3.10 -14.29 -15.24
CA ARG A 95 -2.17 -13.27 -14.72
C ARG A 95 -2.53 -12.92 -13.28
N GLY A 96 -1.53 -12.81 -12.43
CA GLY A 96 -1.72 -12.36 -11.06
C GLY A 96 -2.11 -10.87 -11.02
N VAL A 97 -3.10 -10.57 -10.20
CA VAL A 97 -3.65 -9.23 -10.05
C VAL A 97 -3.76 -8.90 -8.56
N VAL A 98 -3.33 -7.71 -8.19
CA VAL A 98 -3.60 -7.12 -6.88
C VAL A 98 -4.42 -5.86 -7.08
N SER A 99 -5.48 -5.70 -6.29
CA SER A 99 -6.29 -4.49 -6.28
C SER A 99 -6.47 -3.97 -4.86
N ILE A 100 -6.26 -2.67 -4.66
CA ILE A 100 -6.30 -2.03 -3.36
C ILE A 100 -7.28 -0.87 -3.41
N ARG A 101 -8.16 -0.78 -2.40
CA ARG A 101 -9.05 0.34 -2.20
C ARG A 101 -8.37 1.36 -1.28
N HIS A 102 -8.25 2.56 -1.78
CA HIS A 102 -7.71 3.72 -1.06
C HIS A 102 -8.82 4.72 -0.77
N GLU A 103 -8.56 5.61 0.17
CA GLU A 103 -9.38 6.78 0.38
C GLU A 103 -8.59 8.04 0.00
N VAL A 104 -9.06 8.77 -1.00
CA VAL A 104 -8.43 9.98 -1.52
C VAL A 104 -9.42 11.13 -1.39
N ARG A 105 -9.19 12.03 -0.44
CA ARG A 105 -10.05 13.21 -0.20
C ARG A 105 -11.53 12.82 0.02
N GLY A 106 -11.77 11.81 0.84
CA GLY A 106 -13.11 11.32 1.16
C GLY A 106 -13.80 10.53 0.03
N ARG A 107 -13.04 10.12 -1.00
CA ARG A 107 -13.55 9.32 -2.11
C ARG A 107 -12.78 8.01 -2.23
N ALA A 108 -13.50 6.92 -2.47
CA ALA A 108 -12.87 5.65 -2.76
C ALA A 108 -12.23 5.67 -4.15
N VAL A 109 -10.97 5.23 -4.21
CA VAL A 109 -10.20 5.04 -5.44
C VAL A 109 -9.55 3.67 -5.36
N TRP A 110 -9.65 2.88 -6.41
CA TRP A 110 -9.00 1.57 -6.48
C TRP A 110 -7.78 1.65 -7.38
N SER A 111 -6.66 1.15 -6.89
CA SER A 111 -5.49 0.84 -7.72
C SER A 111 -5.51 -0.62 -8.13
N THR A 112 -4.93 -0.94 -9.28
CA THR A 112 -4.80 -2.32 -9.78
C THR A 112 -3.41 -2.49 -10.38
N TYR A 113 -2.78 -3.63 -10.07
CA TYR A 113 -1.42 -3.98 -10.49
C TYR A 113 -1.45 -5.35 -11.13
N LEU A 114 -0.87 -5.49 -12.33
CA LEU A 114 -0.74 -6.76 -13.05
C LEU A 114 0.43 -6.71 -14.07
N PRO A 115 1.08 -7.83 -14.36
CA PRO A 115 0.97 -9.12 -13.67
C PRO A 115 1.80 -9.12 -12.39
N VAL A 116 1.21 -9.49 -11.26
CA VAL A 116 1.87 -9.46 -9.94
C VAL A 116 1.57 -10.74 -9.17
N THR A 117 2.62 -11.44 -8.76
CA THR A 117 2.53 -12.51 -7.75
C THR A 117 2.36 -11.85 -6.39
N ALA A 118 1.15 -11.94 -5.83
CA ALA A 118 0.78 -11.27 -4.58
C ALA A 118 1.51 -11.85 -3.37
N SER A 119 1.97 -10.98 -2.46
CA SER A 119 2.44 -11.33 -1.12
C SER A 119 1.49 -10.88 -0.01
N VAL A 120 0.33 -10.36 -0.39
CA VAL A 120 -0.72 -9.85 0.51
C VAL A 120 -2.03 -10.59 0.27
N SER A 121 -2.92 -10.55 1.26
CA SER A 121 -4.21 -11.23 1.24
C SER A 121 -5.38 -10.25 1.14
N VAL A 122 -6.51 -10.70 0.59
CA VAL A 122 -7.76 -9.93 0.56
C VAL A 122 -8.19 -9.56 1.97
N GLY A 123 -8.56 -8.29 2.18
CA GLY A 123 -8.93 -7.73 3.49
C GLY A 123 -7.74 -7.17 4.28
N GLU A 124 -6.50 -7.44 3.87
CA GLU A 124 -5.31 -6.90 4.52
C GLU A 124 -5.22 -5.38 4.35
N SER A 125 -4.86 -4.69 5.44
CA SER A 125 -4.54 -3.27 5.41
C SER A 125 -3.07 -3.09 5.07
N VAL A 126 -2.79 -2.29 4.06
CA VAL A 126 -1.44 -1.99 3.59
C VAL A 126 -1.11 -0.52 3.76
N ALA A 127 0.12 -0.24 4.14
CA ALA A 127 0.65 1.12 4.20
C ALA A 127 1.16 1.54 2.81
N LYS A 128 1.21 2.85 2.55
CA LYS A 128 1.89 3.40 1.38
C LYS A 128 3.37 2.98 1.37
N GLY A 129 3.84 2.47 0.25
CA GLY A 129 5.19 1.95 0.11
C GLY A 129 5.41 0.56 0.69
N GLN A 130 4.39 -0.09 1.23
CA GLN A 130 4.48 -1.50 1.59
C GLN A 130 4.56 -2.37 0.33
N GLN A 131 5.45 -3.34 0.33
CA GLN A 131 5.52 -4.32 -0.76
C GLN A 131 4.25 -5.18 -0.76
N ILE A 132 3.65 -5.34 -1.93
CA ILE A 132 2.40 -6.09 -2.14
C ILE A 132 2.59 -7.32 -3.00
N GLY A 133 3.76 -7.50 -3.56
CA GLY A 133 4.12 -8.64 -4.40
C GLY A 133 5.36 -8.37 -5.24
N VAL A 134 5.53 -9.18 -6.26
CA VAL A 134 6.58 -9.04 -7.27
C VAL A 134 5.97 -9.18 -8.65
N VAL A 135 6.55 -8.54 -9.65
CA VAL A 135 6.15 -8.75 -11.06
C VAL A 135 6.37 -10.22 -11.41
N GLU A 136 5.42 -10.84 -12.09
CA GLU A 136 5.55 -12.24 -12.53
C GLU A 136 6.80 -12.43 -13.40
N GLU A 137 7.50 -13.54 -13.19
CA GLU A 137 8.67 -13.92 -13.99
C GLU A 137 8.31 -14.04 -15.48
N GLY A 138 9.20 -13.58 -16.33
CA GLY A 138 8.99 -13.57 -17.78
C GLY A 138 8.16 -12.39 -18.30
N SER A 139 7.76 -11.47 -17.41
CA SER A 139 7.14 -10.19 -17.79
C SER A 139 8.16 -9.05 -17.64
N ASP A 140 8.28 -8.20 -18.66
CA ASP A 140 9.10 -6.98 -18.62
C ASP A 140 8.27 -5.71 -18.40
N ILE A 141 7.02 -5.89 -17.99
CA ILE A 141 6.09 -4.79 -17.83
C ILE A 141 5.26 -4.95 -16.55
N LEU A 142 4.89 -3.80 -15.97
CA LEU A 142 3.90 -3.68 -14.91
C LEU A 142 2.77 -2.77 -15.39
N HIS A 143 1.57 -3.28 -15.51
CA HIS A 143 0.40 -2.46 -15.75
C HIS A 143 -0.15 -1.92 -14.42
N TRP A 144 -0.33 -0.61 -14.37
CA TRP A 144 -0.84 0.11 -13.21
C TRP A 144 -2.09 0.89 -13.58
N GLY A 145 -3.21 0.48 -13.03
CA GLY A 145 -4.51 1.10 -13.24
C GLY A 145 -5.02 1.86 -12.02
N ALA A 146 -5.92 2.80 -12.24
CA ALA A 146 -6.70 3.45 -11.19
C ALA A 146 -8.14 3.67 -11.65
N LYS A 147 -9.11 3.49 -10.73
CA LYS A 147 -10.52 3.72 -11.01
C LYS A 147 -11.23 4.32 -9.80
N THR A 148 -12.28 5.12 -10.05
CA THR A 148 -13.12 5.73 -9.03
C THR A 148 -14.53 5.12 -9.01
N GLY A 149 -14.80 4.17 -9.90
CA GLY A 149 -16.08 3.48 -10.01
C GLY A 149 -15.96 2.26 -10.91
N PRO A 150 -17.05 1.51 -11.13
CA PRO A 150 -17.02 0.27 -11.92
C PRO A 150 -16.43 0.44 -13.32
N LYS A 151 -16.70 1.57 -13.97
CA LYS A 151 -16.29 1.89 -15.34
C LYS A 151 -15.54 3.23 -15.47
N THR A 152 -15.24 3.90 -14.36
CA THR A 152 -14.60 5.22 -14.35
C THR A 152 -13.12 5.07 -14.08
N TYR A 153 -12.33 5.04 -15.14
CA TYR A 153 -10.87 4.92 -15.08
C TYR A 153 -10.23 6.30 -15.07
N ILE A 154 -9.15 6.42 -14.32
CA ILE A 154 -8.36 7.65 -14.22
C ILE A 154 -6.88 7.35 -14.42
N ASN A 155 -6.12 8.34 -14.88
CA ASN A 155 -4.67 8.20 -15.03
C ASN A 155 -4.01 8.19 -13.65
N PRO A 156 -3.40 7.06 -13.20
CA PRO A 156 -2.80 6.97 -11.88
C PRO A 156 -1.61 7.93 -11.70
N ILE A 157 -0.88 8.26 -12.75
CA ILE A 157 0.26 9.20 -12.67
C ILE A 157 -0.22 10.58 -12.20
N ARG A 158 -1.43 11.01 -12.56
CA ARG A 158 -1.98 12.30 -12.08
C ARG A 158 -2.18 12.34 -10.56
N LEU A 159 -2.27 11.19 -9.91
CA LEU A 159 -2.39 11.10 -8.45
C LEU A 159 -1.02 11.20 -7.75
N THR A 160 0.08 10.99 -8.49
CA THR A 160 1.44 11.11 -7.94
C THR A 160 1.94 12.56 -7.91
N VAL A 161 1.46 13.38 -8.85
CA VAL A 161 1.81 14.81 -8.92
C VAL A 161 0.80 15.61 -8.09
N GLY A 162 1.30 16.53 -7.25
CA GLY A 162 0.43 17.49 -6.57
C GLY A 162 -0.24 18.43 -7.56
N ARG A 163 -1.27 19.14 -7.10
CA ARG A 163 -1.78 20.26 -7.89
C ARG A 163 -0.65 21.24 -8.14
N PRO A 164 -0.33 21.59 -9.39
CA PRO A 164 0.63 22.67 -9.67
C PRO A 164 0.08 23.94 -9.00
N ARG A 165 0.85 24.51 -8.10
CA ARG A 165 0.58 25.84 -7.56
C ARG A 165 1.28 26.81 -8.50
N LEU A 166 0.52 27.55 -9.26
CA LEU A 166 1.07 28.67 -10.00
C LEU A 166 1.56 29.69 -8.97
N LEU A 167 2.85 29.94 -8.97
CA LEU A 167 3.41 31.04 -8.20
C LEU A 167 2.96 32.34 -8.88
N PRO A 168 2.63 33.41 -8.11
CA PRO A 168 2.40 34.71 -8.70
C PRO A 168 3.61 35.07 -9.56
N TRP A 169 3.36 35.57 -10.75
CA TRP A 169 4.41 36.14 -11.61
C TRP A 169 4.95 37.41 -10.92
N ASP A 170 6.18 37.38 -10.44
CA ASP A 170 6.80 38.50 -9.72
C ASP A 170 7.40 39.56 -10.66
N GLY A 171 7.15 39.42 -11.96
CA GLY A 171 7.61 40.39 -12.98
C GLY A 171 9.12 40.38 -13.23
N ARG A 172 9.89 39.54 -12.53
CA ARG A 172 11.35 39.41 -12.74
C ARG A 172 11.63 38.30 -13.75
N GLY A 173 11.35 38.56 -14.99
CA GLY A 173 11.82 37.77 -16.14
C GLY A 173 13.16 38.29 -16.58
N GLY A 174 14.19 37.48 -16.40
CA GLY A 174 15.56 37.50 -16.80
C GLY A 174 16.10 38.67 -17.65
N GLU A 175 17.10 39.30 -17.13
CA GLU A 175 18.21 39.85 -17.92
C GLU A 175 19.22 38.74 -18.21
#